data_9c6c1f27df4a694a2741e1ee1cb49f28
#
_entry.id   9c6c1f27df4a694a2741e1ee1cb49f28
#
_cell.length_a   1.000
_cell.length_b   1.000
_cell.length_c   1.000
_cell.angle_alpha   90.00
_cell.angle_beta   90.00
_cell.angle_gamma   90.00
#
_symmetry.space_group_name_H-M   'P 1'
#
loop_
_entity.id
_entity.type
_entity.pdbx_description
1 polymer ?
#
loop_
_entity_poly.entity_id
_entity_poly.type
_entity_poly.pdbx_seq_one_letter_code
_entity_poly.pdbx_strand_id
1 'polypeptide(L)'
;MSEIELIIDLHKNTQRQGPGSEKDTLNALNLIGLSPDPEVKLADIGCGSGGQTLTLAQNINGHITAVDLFPEFLDELNETSKKLGLEGKIKTLKASMDNLPFKPGEFDVIWSEGSIYIMGFEKGIRYWKAFLKEGGHLAVSEITWTTDSRPQEIDDFWTSEYPEIDTAANKIKILESNGYSLVD
;
A
#
# COMPACT_ATOMS: atom_id res chain seq x y z
N MET A 1 4.21 27.55 7.86
CA MET A 1 4.27 26.10 7.63
C MET A 1 3.12 25.77 6.71
N SER A 2 3.37 25.16 5.57
CA SER A 2 2.31 24.70 4.68
C SER A 2 1.59 23.48 5.28
N GLU A 3 0.41 23.13 4.77
CA GLU A 3 -0.33 21.95 5.20
C GLU A 3 0.50 20.67 5.00
N ILE A 4 1.25 20.59 3.90
CA ILE A 4 2.16 19.48 3.61
C ILE A 4 3.30 19.40 4.65
N GLU A 5 3.91 20.52 5.01
CA GLU A 5 4.96 20.54 6.05
C GLU A 5 4.41 20.09 7.41
N LEU A 6 3.15 20.41 7.73
CA LEU A 6 2.50 19.94 8.95
C LEU A 6 2.25 18.43 8.93
N ILE A 7 1.83 17.88 7.80
CA ILE A 7 1.62 16.43 7.62
C ILE A 7 2.96 15.70 7.78
N ILE A 8 4.03 16.19 7.14
CA ILE A 8 5.36 15.58 7.27
C ILE A 8 5.83 15.65 8.72
N ASP A 9 5.69 16.81 9.39
CA ASP A 9 6.10 16.99 10.78
C ASP A 9 5.34 16.10 11.76
N LEU A 10 4.05 15.87 11.51
CA LEU A 10 3.21 14.97 12.30
C LEU A 10 3.65 13.51 12.17
N HIS A 11 4.03 13.10 10.97
CA HIS A 11 4.29 11.70 10.64
C HIS A 11 5.78 11.32 10.68
N LYS A 12 6.69 12.27 10.59
CA LYS A 12 8.13 11.99 10.72
C LYS A 12 8.44 11.36 12.08
N ASN A 13 9.34 10.43 12.11
CA ASN A 13 9.73 9.64 13.29
C ASN A 13 8.64 8.67 13.79
N THR A 14 7.58 8.43 13.03
CA THR A 14 6.64 7.35 13.33
C THR A 14 6.97 6.14 12.47
N GLN A 15 7.06 4.97 13.08
CA GLN A 15 7.42 3.74 12.38
C GLN A 15 6.35 3.34 11.33
N ARG A 16 5.10 3.73 11.55
CA ARG A 16 3.95 3.52 10.65
C ARG A 16 3.05 4.75 10.69
N GLN A 17 2.62 5.22 9.53
CA GLN A 17 1.84 6.46 9.38
C GLN A 17 0.33 6.22 9.19
N GLY A 18 -0.06 4.99 8.96
CA GLY A 18 -1.44 4.57 8.79
C GLY A 18 -1.87 3.50 9.80
N PRO A 19 -3.17 3.16 9.81
CA PRO A 19 -3.68 2.05 10.61
C PRO A 19 -3.08 0.72 10.17
N GLY A 20 -3.12 -0.26 11.07
CA GLY A 20 -2.55 -1.59 10.85
C GLY A 20 -1.34 -1.87 11.75
N SER A 21 -0.81 -3.06 11.64
CA SER A 21 0.31 -3.53 12.43
C SER A 21 1.20 -4.47 11.62
N GLU A 22 2.39 -4.77 12.12
CA GLU A 22 3.25 -5.83 11.57
C GLU A 22 2.50 -7.15 11.42
N LYS A 23 1.68 -7.50 12.41
CA LYS A 23 0.86 -8.72 12.37
C LYS A 23 -0.14 -8.70 11.22
N ASP A 24 -0.77 -7.56 10.94
CA ASP A 24 -1.74 -7.45 9.84
C ASP A 24 -1.05 -7.56 8.48
N THR A 25 0.11 -6.92 8.31
CA THR A 25 0.97 -7.08 7.13
C THR A 25 1.36 -8.54 6.92
N LEU A 26 1.80 -9.25 7.99
CA LEU A 26 2.17 -10.67 7.91
C LEU A 26 0.98 -11.57 7.61
N ASN A 27 -0.18 -11.30 8.18
CA ASN A 27 -1.39 -12.06 7.88
C ASN A 27 -1.75 -11.95 6.39
N ALA A 28 -1.75 -10.73 5.84
CA ALA A 28 -2.01 -10.51 4.42
C ALA A 28 -0.95 -11.17 3.52
N LEU A 29 0.33 -11.10 3.91
CA LEU A 29 1.40 -11.76 3.17
C LEU A 29 1.24 -13.30 3.14
N ASN A 30 0.84 -13.88 4.26
CA ASN A 30 0.61 -15.33 4.35
C ASN A 30 -0.56 -15.80 3.47
N LEU A 31 -1.61 -15.00 3.30
CA LEU A 31 -2.72 -15.31 2.42
C LEU A 31 -2.28 -15.40 0.94
N ILE A 32 -1.34 -14.56 0.52
CA ILE A 32 -0.82 -14.60 -0.85
C ILE A 32 -0.07 -15.92 -1.14
N GLY A 33 0.53 -16.54 -0.14
CA GLY A 33 1.21 -17.83 -0.29
C GLY A 33 2.38 -17.81 -1.29
N LEU A 34 3.21 -16.77 -1.25
CA LEU A 34 4.33 -16.62 -2.17
C LEU A 34 5.29 -17.80 -2.09
N SER A 35 5.66 -18.32 -3.27
CA SER A 35 6.74 -19.31 -3.35
C SER A 35 8.09 -18.66 -2.99
N PRO A 36 8.97 -19.36 -2.26
CA PRO A 36 10.32 -18.85 -2.01
C PRO A 36 11.20 -18.82 -3.28
N ASP A 37 10.78 -19.46 -4.36
CA ASP A 37 11.48 -19.55 -5.63
C ASP A 37 10.48 -19.40 -6.79
N PRO A 38 10.67 -18.50 -7.78
CA PRO A 38 11.77 -17.51 -7.92
C PRO A 38 11.65 -16.31 -6.96
N GLU A 39 12.71 -15.46 -6.97
CA GLU A 39 12.69 -14.19 -6.23
C GLU A 39 11.51 -13.30 -6.63
N VAL A 40 10.80 -12.78 -5.63
CA VAL A 40 9.63 -11.94 -5.79
C VAL A 40 10.01 -10.49 -6.08
N LYS A 41 9.38 -9.87 -7.05
CA LYS A 41 9.43 -8.42 -7.27
C LYS A 41 8.16 -7.78 -6.73
N LEU A 42 8.29 -6.97 -5.70
CA LEU A 42 7.17 -6.32 -5.03
C LEU A 42 7.29 -4.79 -5.18
N ALA A 43 6.19 -4.12 -5.49
CA ALA A 43 6.08 -2.67 -5.35
C ALA A 43 5.23 -2.34 -4.12
N ASP A 44 5.76 -1.55 -3.19
CA ASP A 44 5.00 -0.98 -2.07
C ASP A 44 4.69 0.48 -2.36
N ILE A 45 3.43 0.79 -2.67
CA ILE A 45 3.00 2.11 -3.18
C ILE A 45 2.34 2.90 -2.05
N GLY A 46 2.90 4.08 -1.77
CA GLY A 46 2.57 4.88 -0.59
C GLY A 46 3.21 4.28 0.67
N CYS A 47 4.51 3.95 0.56
CA CYS A 47 5.22 3.20 1.60
C CYS A 47 5.46 4.01 2.88
N GLY A 48 5.34 5.34 2.84
CA GLY A 48 5.68 6.20 3.96
C GLY A 48 7.12 5.96 4.45
N SER A 49 7.33 5.97 5.76
CA SER A 49 8.61 5.63 6.41
C SER A 49 8.90 4.12 6.46
N GLY A 50 8.05 3.29 5.84
CA GLY A 50 8.36 1.90 5.52
C GLY A 50 7.98 0.87 6.58
N GLY A 51 7.03 1.14 7.45
CA GLY A 51 6.62 0.17 8.48
C GLY A 51 6.28 -1.20 7.91
N GLN A 52 5.40 -1.26 6.89
CA GLN A 52 5.06 -2.49 6.18
C GLN A 52 6.21 -2.96 5.27
N THR A 53 6.91 -2.03 4.59
CA THR A 53 8.03 -2.35 3.69
C THR A 53 9.11 -3.17 4.38
N LEU A 54 9.50 -2.76 5.60
CA LEU A 54 10.51 -3.45 6.40
C LEU A 54 10.03 -4.85 6.80
N THR A 55 8.78 -4.97 7.23
CA THR A 55 8.15 -6.26 7.55
C THR A 55 8.18 -7.19 6.34
N LEU A 56 7.76 -6.69 5.17
CA LEU A 56 7.76 -7.46 3.92
C LEU A 56 9.18 -7.91 3.54
N ALA A 57 10.17 -6.99 3.58
CA ALA A 57 11.55 -7.29 3.20
C ALA A 57 12.21 -8.36 4.07
N GLN A 58 11.81 -8.46 5.34
CA GLN A 58 12.28 -9.51 6.25
C GLN A 58 11.66 -10.87 5.96
N ASN A 59 10.48 -10.91 5.33
CA ASN A 59 9.66 -12.13 5.21
C ASN A 59 9.49 -12.65 3.77
N ILE A 60 10.02 -11.94 2.76
CA ILE A 60 10.01 -12.42 1.38
C ILE A 60 11.43 -12.75 0.89
N ASN A 61 11.51 -13.70 -0.04
CA ASN A 61 12.70 -13.87 -0.87
C ASN A 61 12.53 -13.02 -2.13
N GLY A 62 13.10 -11.81 -2.14
CA GLY A 62 12.92 -10.91 -3.28
C GLY A 62 13.32 -9.46 -2.99
N HIS A 63 12.90 -8.60 -3.91
CA HIS A 63 13.23 -7.18 -3.89
C HIS A 63 11.95 -6.32 -3.86
N ILE A 64 12.01 -5.24 -3.09
CA ILE A 64 10.91 -4.28 -2.94
C ILE A 64 11.30 -2.95 -3.57
N THR A 65 10.43 -2.43 -4.44
CA THR A 65 10.46 -1.01 -4.85
C THR A 65 9.45 -0.26 -3.99
N ALA A 66 9.95 0.50 -3.02
CA ALA A 66 9.16 1.28 -2.09
C ALA A 66 8.95 2.70 -2.63
N VAL A 67 7.70 3.06 -2.89
CA VAL A 67 7.33 4.32 -3.56
C VAL A 67 6.63 5.24 -2.59
N ASP A 68 7.07 6.48 -2.52
CA ASP A 68 6.36 7.55 -1.84
C ASP A 68 6.59 8.90 -2.54
N LEU A 69 5.71 9.86 -2.29
CA LEU A 69 5.82 11.21 -2.83
C LEU A 69 6.83 12.04 -2.02
N PHE A 70 6.96 11.79 -0.72
CA PHE A 70 7.74 12.57 0.21
C PHE A 70 9.14 11.97 0.43
N PRO A 71 10.20 12.68 0.00
CA PRO A 71 11.58 12.18 0.15
C PRO A 71 11.97 12.00 1.63
N GLU A 72 11.41 12.78 2.53
CA GLU A 72 11.68 12.71 3.96
C GLU A 72 11.36 11.33 4.54
N PHE A 73 10.25 10.72 4.10
CA PHE A 73 9.86 9.36 4.51
C PHE A 73 10.77 8.30 3.88
N LEU A 74 11.13 8.50 2.61
CA LEU A 74 12.05 7.59 1.91
C LEU A 74 13.45 7.60 2.52
N ASP A 75 13.92 8.77 2.98
CA ASP A 75 15.21 8.90 3.67
C ASP A 75 15.19 8.14 5.00
N GLU A 76 14.11 8.26 5.78
CA GLU A 76 13.92 7.50 7.02
C GLU A 76 13.88 5.99 6.77
N LEU A 77 13.16 5.54 5.73
CA LEU A 77 13.14 4.14 5.31
C LEU A 77 14.55 3.65 4.93
N ASN A 78 15.30 4.42 4.15
CA ASN A 78 16.66 4.08 3.74
C ASN A 78 17.60 3.94 4.95
N GLU A 79 17.53 4.86 5.91
CA GLU A 79 18.32 4.79 7.13
C GLU A 79 17.97 3.55 7.96
N THR A 80 16.68 3.26 8.14
CA THR A 80 16.22 2.12 8.92
C THR A 80 16.55 0.81 8.21
N SER A 81 16.34 0.74 6.91
CA SER A 81 16.72 -0.41 6.07
C SER A 81 18.21 -0.75 6.22
N LYS A 82 19.07 0.27 6.18
CA LYS A 82 20.52 0.10 6.37
C LYS A 82 20.87 -0.41 7.78
N LYS A 83 20.22 0.13 8.82
CA LYS A 83 20.43 -0.33 10.21
C LYS A 83 20.04 -1.80 10.40
N LEU A 84 19.07 -2.28 9.62
CA LEU A 84 18.57 -3.66 9.66
C LEU A 84 19.26 -4.61 8.65
N GLY A 85 20.19 -4.12 7.83
CA GLY A 85 20.87 -4.91 6.79
C GLY A 85 19.95 -5.31 5.62
N LEU A 86 18.94 -4.50 5.33
CA LEU A 86 17.92 -4.73 4.29
C LEU A 86 18.13 -3.86 3.04
N GLU A 87 19.16 -3.02 2.99
CA GLU A 87 19.41 -2.09 1.88
C GLU A 87 19.62 -2.79 0.53
N GLY A 88 20.02 -4.04 0.54
CA GLY A 88 20.12 -4.86 -0.67
C GLY A 88 18.77 -5.36 -1.21
N LYS A 89 17.72 -5.34 -0.37
CA LYS A 89 16.37 -5.80 -0.73
C LYS A 89 15.40 -4.66 -1.06
N ILE A 90 15.62 -3.47 -0.54
CA ILE A 90 14.72 -2.33 -0.65
C ILE A 90 15.35 -1.25 -1.51
N LYS A 91 14.62 -0.85 -2.55
CA LYS A 91 14.94 0.31 -3.39
C LYS A 91 13.84 1.34 -3.23
N THR A 92 14.17 2.53 -2.74
CA THR A 92 13.23 3.64 -2.65
C THR A 92 13.08 4.38 -3.97
N LEU A 93 11.88 4.86 -4.26
CA LEU A 93 11.54 5.61 -5.46
C LEU A 93 10.62 6.78 -5.12
N LYS A 94 11.09 8.00 -5.31
CA LYS A 94 10.23 9.18 -5.23
C LYS A 94 9.36 9.28 -6.47
N ALA A 95 8.07 9.01 -6.34
CA ALA A 95 7.10 9.14 -7.43
C ALA A 95 5.69 9.34 -6.88
N SER A 96 4.81 9.95 -7.67
CA SER A 96 3.37 9.96 -7.38
C SER A 96 2.76 8.60 -7.71
N MET A 97 1.84 8.13 -6.86
CA MET A 97 1.15 6.84 -7.02
C MET A 97 0.27 6.77 -8.30
N ASP A 98 -0.06 7.91 -8.88
CA ASP A 98 -0.82 8.02 -10.13
C ASP A 98 0.06 8.29 -11.37
N ASN A 99 1.38 8.35 -11.20
CA ASN A 99 2.35 8.53 -12.28
C ASN A 99 3.63 7.73 -12.01
N LEU A 100 3.52 6.41 -12.08
CA LEU A 100 4.61 5.48 -11.78
C LEU A 100 5.43 5.14 -13.02
N PRO A 101 6.77 5.17 -12.94
CA PRO A 101 7.66 4.86 -14.07
C PRO A 101 7.87 3.34 -14.26
N PHE A 102 6.83 2.55 -14.02
CA PHE A 102 6.89 1.09 -14.10
C PHE A 102 6.55 0.57 -15.48
N LYS A 103 7.08 -0.60 -15.80
CA LYS A 103 6.75 -1.31 -17.03
C LYS A 103 5.53 -2.20 -16.83
N PRO A 104 4.74 -2.45 -17.88
CA PRO A 104 3.68 -3.45 -17.81
C PRO A 104 4.23 -4.82 -17.39
N GLY A 105 3.53 -5.48 -16.46
CA GLY A 105 3.90 -6.82 -15.99
C GLY A 105 5.24 -6.90 -15.23
N GLU A 106 5.62 -5.85 -14.52
CA GLU A 106 6.93 -5.79 -13.85
C GLU A 106 6.94 -6.53 -12.51
N PHE A 107 5.81 -6.55 -11.77
CA PHE A 107 5.75 -7.01 -10.40
C PHE A 107 4.92 -8.26 -10.21
N ASP A 108 5.38 -9.11 -9.31
CA ASP A 108 4.62 -10.27 -8.81
C ASP A 108 3.56 -9.83 -7.81
N VAL A 109 3.86 -8.78 -7.03
CA VAL A 109 2.96 -8.22 -6.01
C VAL A 109 2.99 -6.70 -6.07
N ILE A 110 1.81 -6.08 -6.00
CA ILE A 110 1.64 -4.67 -5.65
C ILE A 110 1.02 -4.62 -4.26
N TRP A 111 1.66 -3.85 -3.38
CA TRP A 111 1.26 -3.65 -2.00
C TRP A 111 0.94 -2.18 -1.75
N SER A 112 -0.09 -1.90 -0.96
CA SER A 112 -0.43 -0.54 -0.54
C SER A 112 -1.26 -0.56 0.73
N GLU A 113 -0.71 -0.07 1.84
CA GLU A 113 -1.44 0.03 3.10
C GLU A 113 -1.76 1.48 3.44
N GLY A 114 -3.06 1.78 3.62
CA GLY A 114 -3.54 3.09 4.09
C GLY A 114 -3.26 4.26 3.14
N SER A 115 -3.15 4.02 1.82
CA SER A 115 -2.79 5.08 0.89
C SER A 115 -3.59 5.14 -0.42
N ILE A 116 -4.15 4.04 -0.90
CA ILE A 116 -4.84 3.99 -2.21
C ILE A 116 -6.01 4.97 -2.30
N TYR A 117 -6.69 5.26 -1.18
CA TYR A 117 -7.81 6.20 -1.12
C TYR A 117 -7.43 7.62 -1.61
N ILE A 118 -6.14 8.00 -1.50
CA ILE A 118 -5.64 9.33 -1.92
C ILE A 118 -5.85 9.56 -3.42
N MET A 119 -5.71 8.53 -4.23
CA MET A 119 -5.95 8.65 -5.69
C MET A 119 -7.32 8.15 -6.14
N GLY A 120 -8.12 7.60 -5.22
CA GLY A 120 -9.36 6.89 -5.48
C GLY A 120 -9.15 5.39 -5.67
N PHE A 121 -9.96 4.59 -4.97
CA PHE A 121 -9.81 3.13 -4.90
C PHE A 121 -9.91 2.47 -6.29
N GLU A 122 -11.03 2.73 -7.01
CA GLU A 122 -11.23 2.13 -8.32
C GLU A 122 -10.18 2.59 -9.34
N LYS A 123 -9.82 3.87 -9.33
CA LYS A 123 -8.76 4.41 -10.19
C LYS A 123 -7.43 3.74 -9.89
N GLY A 124 -7.08 3.56 -8.61
CA GLY A 124 -5.82 2.95 -8.18
C GLY A 124 -5.71 1.50 -8.64
N ILE A 125 -6.69 0.66 -8.32
CA ILE A 125 -6.66 -0.76 -8.67
C ILE A 125 -6.62 -0.99 -10.19
N ARG A 126 -7.30 -0.15 -10.98
CA ARG A 126 -7.28 -0.22 -12.45
C ARG A 126 -5.92 0.17 -13.02
N TYR A 127 -5.34 1.25 -12.53
CA TYR A 127 -4.06 1.76 -13.02
C TYR A 127 -2.92 0.81 -12.65
N TRP A 128 -2.85 0.35 -11.41
CA TRP A 128 -1.76 -0.52 -10.94
C TRP A 128 -1.84 -1.92 -11.52
N LYS A 129 -3.01 -2.37 -11.96
CA LYS A 129 -3.17 -3.68 -12.62
C LYS A 129 -2.23 -3.87 -13.81
N ALA A 130 -1.96 -2.81 -14.57
CA ALA A 130 -1.07 -2.87 -15.72
C ALA A 130 0.37 -3.26 -15.35
N PHE A 131 0.79 -3.02 -14.12
CA PHE A 131 2.14 -3.32 -13.64
C PHE A 131 2.27 -4.73 -13.02
N LEU A 132 1.15 -5.40 -12.75
CA LEU A 132 1.15 -6.79 -12.28
C LEU A 132 1.45 -7.75 -13.42
N LYS A 133 2.26 -8.76 -13.14
CA LYS A 133 2.39 -9.95 -13.99
C LYS A 133 1.06 -10.69 -14.06
N GLU A 134 0.89 -11.54 -15.06
CA GLU A 134 -0.20 -12.49 -15.10
C GLU A 134 -0.16 -13.40 -13.86
N GLY A 135 -1.27 -13.53 -13.15
CA GLY A 135 -1.34 -14.23 -11.86
C GLY A 135 -0.70 -13.50 -10.68
N GLY A 136 -0.27 -12.24 -10.87
CA GLY A 136 0.26 -11.41 -9.79
C GLY A 136 -0.81 -10.96 -8.80
N HIS A 137 -0.39 -10.58 -7.60
CA HIS A 137 -1.26 -10.24 -6.49
C HIS A 137 -1.31 -8.74 -6.22
N LEU A 138 -2.50 -8.24 -5.87
CA LEU A 138 -2.71 -6.91 -5.32
C LEU A 138 -3.13 -7.04 -3.85
N ALA A 139 -2.35 -6.49 -2.94
CA ALA A 139 -2.68 -6.40 -1.53
C ALA A 139 -2.88 -4.93 -1.15
N VAL A 140 -4.09 -4.57 -0.75
CA VAL A 140 -4.43 -3.20 -0.36
C VAL A 140 -5.22 -3.18 0.93
N SER A 141 -4.95 -2.22 1.80
CA SER A 141 -5.87 -1.87 2.88
C SER A 141 -6.66 -0.64 2.51
N GLU A 142 -7.96 -0.67 2.81
CA GLU A 142 -8.91 0.34 2.36
C GLU A 142 -9.84 0.75 3.49
N ILE A 143 -10.25 2.03 3.48
CA ILE A 143 -11.24 2.55 4.42
C ILE A 143 -12.61 2.03 4.05
N THR A 144 -13.25 1.30 4.97
CA THR A 144 -14.57 0.71 4.74
C THR A 144 -15.48 0.88 5.94
N TRP A 145 -16.80 0.89 5.66
CA TRP A 145 -17.80 0.79 6.71
C TRP A 145 -17.82 -0.61 7.30
N THR A 146 -17.80 -0.69 8.63
CA THR A 146 -17.90 -1.95 9.38
C THR A 146 -19.32 -2.23 9.88
N THR A 147 -20.25 -1.30 9.68
CA THR A 147 -21.67 -1.40 10.09
C THR A 147 -22.59 -0.87 9.02
N ASP A 148 -23.81 -1.40 8.94
CA ASP A 148 -24.83 -0.94 8.00
C ASP A 148 -25.51 0.36 8.46
N SER A 149 -25.48 0.64 9.75
CA SER A 149 -26.02 1.86 10.34
C SER A 149 -24.99 2.57 11.21
N ARG A 150 -24.97 3.88 11.15
CA ARG A 150 -24.04 4.76 11.87
C ARG A 150 -24.67 6.12 12.14
N PRO A 151 -24.16 6.91 13.11
CA PRO A 151 -24.61 8.27 13.33
C PRO A 151 -24.46 9.11 12.05
N GLN A 152 -25.45 9.98 11.78
CA GLN A 152 -25.45 10.82 10.59
C GLN A 152 -24.20 11.70 10.49
N GLU A 153 -23.73 12.23 11.61
CA GLU A 153 -22.51 13.05 11.67
C GLU A 153 -21.27 12.30 11.13
N ILE A 154 -21.16 11.02 11.46
CA ILE A 154 -20.03 10.17 10.97
C ILE A 154 -20.19 9.86 9.49
N ASP A 155 -21.42 9.62 9.05
CA ASP A 155 -21.73 9.37 7.63
C ASP A 155 -21.41 10.60 6.78
N ASP A 156 -21.88 11.77 7.18
CA ASP A 156 -21.67 13.03 6.49
C ASP A 156 -20.18 13.38 6.43
N PHE A 157 -19.44 13.23 7.54
CA PHE A 157 -18.02 13.49 7.60
C PHE A 157 -17.25 12.63 6.60
N TRP A 158 -17.34 11.31 6.71
CA TRP A 158 -16.57 10.40 5.87
C TRP A 158 -16.99 10.44 4.41
N THR A 159 -18.26 10.62 4.09
CA THR A 159 -18.73 10.77 2.71
C THR A 159 -18.22 12.07 2.07
N SER A 160 -18.02 13.14 2.87
CA SER A 160 -17.41 14.38 2.42
C SER A 160 -15.90 14.23 2.19
N GLU A 161 -15.18 13.61 3.13
CA GLU A 161 -13.71 13.46 3.06
C GLU A 161 -13.28 12.38 2.06
N TYR A 162 -14.05 11.30 1.96
CA TYR A 162 -13.78 10.20 1.04
C TYR A 162 -15.08 9.70 0.40
N PRO A 163 -15.53 10.30 -0.71
CA PRO A 163 -16.78 9.93 -1.37
C PRO A 163 -16.89 8.48 -1.85
N GLU A 164 -15.76 7.80 -2.02
CA GLU A 164 -15.71 6.38 -2.38
C GLU A 164 -15.83 5.44 -1.17
N ILE A 165 -16.02 5.95 0.05
CA ILE A 165 -16.17 5.08 1.23
C ILE A 165 -17.39 4.18 1.07
N ASP A 166 -17.21 2.87 1.28
CA ASP A 166 -18.26 1.88 1.11
C ASP A 166 -17.99 0.68 2.02
N THR A 167 -18.82 -0.34 1.96
CA THR A 167 -18.61 -1.60 2.67
C THR A 167 -17.50 -2.43 2.01
N ALA A 168 -16.84 -3.29 2.79
CA ALA A 168 -15.84 -4.22 2.25
C ALA A 168 -16.43 -5.10 1.13
N ALA A 169 -17.69 -5.56 1.28
CA ALA A 169 -18.36 -6.35 0.26
C ALA A 169 -18.49 -5.63 -1.10
N ASN A 170 -18.77 -4.32 -1.08
CA ASN A 170 -18.87 -3.54 -2.31
C ASN A 170 -17.48 -3.24 -2.90
N LYS A 171 -16.46 -2.99 -2.07
CA LYS A 171 -15.07 -2.85 -2.54
C LYS A 171 -14.58 -4.14 -3.22
N ILE A 172 -14.91 -5.32 -2.67
CA ILE A 172 -14.60 -6.60 -3.30
C ILE A 172 -15.27 -6.73 -4.68
N LYS A 173 -16.55 -6.36 -4.81
CA LYS A 173 -17.24 -6.38 -6.11
C LYS A 173 -16.56 -5.44 -7.14
N ILE A 174 -16.05 -4.29 -6.70
CA ILE A 174 -15.29 -3.38 -7.57
C ILE A 174 -14.00 -4.07 -8.04
N LEU A 175 -13.27 -4.76 -7.15
CA LEU A 175 -12.10 -5.55 -7.53
C LEU A 175 -12.46 -6.63 -8.55
N GLU A 176 -13.48 -7.43 -8.28
CA GLU A 176 -13.94 -8.52 -9.18
C GLU A 176 -14.35 -7.98 -10.55
N SER A 177 -15.11 -6.87 -10.61
CA SER A 177 -15.51 -6.24 -11.87
C SER A 177 -14.34 -5.68 -12.69
N ASN A 178 -13.22 -5.43 -12.03
CA ASN A 178 -11.95 -5.05 -12.67
C ASN A 178 -11.01 -6.24 -12.92
N GLY A 179 -11.54 -7.48 -12.80
CA GLY A 179 -10.85 -8.73 -13.15
C GLY A 179 -9.79 -9.15 -12.14
N TYR A 180 -9.99 -8.87 -10.89
CA TYR A 180 -9.31 -9.51 -9.76
C TYR A 180 -10.15 -10.65 -9.21
N SER A 181 -9.51 -11.58 -8.53
CA SER A 181 -10.18 -12.63 -7.75
C SER A 181 -9.74 -12.49 -6.30
N LEU A 182 -10.67 -12.61 -5.36
CA LEU A 182 -10.35 -12.61 -3.94
C LEU A 182 -9.46 -13.82 -3.61
N VAL A 183 -8.45 -13.60 -2.81
CA VAL A 183 -7.64 -14.66 -2.19
C VAL A 183 -8.18 -14.88 -0.79
N ASP A 184 -8.59 -16.09 -0.48
CA ASP A 184 -9.16 -16.52 0.81
C ASP A 184 -8.06 -16.93 1.80
#